data_7a7a263fe8905f3f87cf84c84fcb40da
#
_entry.id   7a7a263fe8905f3f87cf84c84fcb40da
#
_cell.length_a   1.000
_cell.length_b   1.000
_cell.length_c   1.000
_cell.angle_alpha   90.00
_cell.angle_beta   90.00
_cell.angle_gamma   90.00
#
_symmetry.space_group_name_H-M   'P 1'
#
loop_
_entity.id
_entity.type
_entity.pdbx_description
1 polymer ?
#
loop_
_entity_poly.entity_id
_entity_poly.type
_entity_poly.pdbx_seq_one_letter_code
_entity_poly.pdbx_strand_id
1 'polypeptide(L)'
;ETSGGIVNEFLEKYDCEICRGSLVHDLNMMSKCHWQIICNSSFSIMSAVLNADPDKVVLRPSVYPVGLEFQKEDCFCDNWISIPARQDTHSRRSCHMMRFKGRILKLIRKVK
;
A
#
# COMPACT_ATOMS: atom_id res chain seq x y z
N GLU A 1 18.24 -5.16 -6.87
CA GLU A 1 19.07 -3.95 -6.52
C GLU A 1 18.35 -2.61 -6.73
N THR A 2 17.24 -2.55 -7.45
CA THR A 2 16.53 -1.28 -7.73
C THR A 2 15.56 -0.83 -6.63
N SER A 3 15.20 -1.68 -5.69
CA SER A 3 14.30 -1.32 -4.58
C SER A 3 14.98 -0.51 -3.47
N GLY A 4 16.31 -0.59 -3.33
CA GLY A 4 17.05 0.15 -2.32
C GLY A 4 17.00 1.67 -2.48
N GLY A 5 16.98 2.17 -3.72
CA GLY A 5 16.98 3.60 -4.00
C GLY A 5 15.74 4.35 -3.50
N ILE A 6 14.55 3.76 -3.70
CA ILE A 6 13.30 4.41 -3.28
C ILE A 6 13.14 4.35 -1.76
N VAL A 7 13.49 3.21 -1.16
CA VAL A 7 13.46 3.06 0.30
C VAL A 7 14.40 4.06 0.96
N ASN A 8 15.62 4.21 0.46
CA ASN A 8 16.58 5.18 0.99
C ASN A 8 16.09 6.62 0.82
N GLU A 9 15.49 6.96 -0.33
CA GLU A 9 14.89 8.28 -0.54
C GLU A 9 13.78 8.58 0.48
N PHE A 10 12.98 7.57 0.84
CA PHE A 10 11.95 7.72 1.89
C PHE A 10 12.57 7.92 3.27
N LEU A 11 13.57 7.13 3.64
CA LEU A 11 14.26 7.24 4.93
C LEU A 11 14.96 8.59 5.10
N GLU A 12 15.53 9.13 4.04
CA GLU A 12 16.19 10.45 4.07
C GLU A 12 15.19 11.61 4.19
N LYS A 13 14.00 11.43 3.67
CA LYS A 13 13.02 12.52 3.53
C LYS A 13 11.96 12.54 4.62
N TYR A 14 11.68 11.41 5.23
CA TYR A 14 10.63 11.26 6.23
C TYR A 14 11.20 10.59 7.47
N ASP A 15 10.70 11.01 8.63
CA ASP A 15 10.93 10.32 9.89
C ASP A 15 10.14 9.00 9.87
N CYS A 16 10.79 7.94 9.40
CA CYS A 16 10.17 6.63 9.22
C CYS A 16 11.15 5.50 9.53
N GLU A 17 10.62 4.37 9.88
CA GLU A 17 11.37 3.15 10.19
C GLU A 17 11.01 2.02 9.23
N ILE A 18 11.97 1.15 8.94
CA ILE A 18 11.74 -0.10 8.24
C ILE A 18 11.54 -1.21 9.25
N CYS A 19 10.32 -1.71 9.36
CA CYS A 19 10.04 -2.90 10.15
C CYS A 19 10.47 -4.16 9.39
N ARG A 20 11.36 -4.94 10.01
CA ARG A 20 11.82 -6.23 9.48
C ARG A 20 11.74 -7.26 10.60
N GLY A 21 10.55 -7.74 10.85
CA GLY A 21 10.29 -8.79 11.82
C GLY A 21 10.04 -10.15 11.16
N SER A 22 9.46 -11.04 11.93
CA SER A 22 8.85 -12.24 11.35
C SER A 22 7.56 -11.87 10.61
N LEU A 23 7.10 -12.75 9.72
CA LEU A 23 5.84 -12.58 8.99
C LEU A 23 4.66 -12.25 9.93
N VAL A 24 4.56 -12.96 11.05
CA VAL A 24 3.51 -12.73 12.04
C VAL A 24 3.67 -11.39 12.75
N HIS A 25 4.89 -11.02 13.09
CA HIS A 25 5.17 -9.72 13.70
C HIS A 25 4.78 -8.57 12.76
N ASP A 26 5.20 -8.62 11.51
CA ASP A 26 4.92 -7.57 10.54
C ASP A 26 3.42 -7.46 10.23
N LEU A 27 2.72 -8.60 10.11
CA LEU A 27 1.27 -8.63 9.94
C LEU A 27 0.56 -7.99 11.14
N ASN A 28 0.99 -8.33 12.37
CA ASN A 28 0.42 -7.77 13.59
C ASN A 28 0.66 -6.26 13.71
N MET A 29 1.87 -5.80 13.38
CA MET A 29 2.18 -4.37 13.37
C MET A 29 1.30 -3.61 12.36
N MET A 30 1.23 -4.11 11.13
CA MET A 30 0.41 -3.51 10.07
C MET A 30 -1.07 -3.47 10.46
N SER A 31 -1.60 -4.54 11.09
CA SER A 31 -3.02 -4.61 11.48
C SER A 31 -3.40 -3.66 12.62
N LYS A 32 -2.46 -2.99 13.24
CA LYS A 32 -2.70 -2.00 14.32
C LYS A 32 -2.53 -0.56 13.88
N CYS A 33 -2.13 -0.33 12.63
CA CYS A 33 -1.95 1.01 12.11
C CYS A 33 -3.31 1.66 11.82
N HIS A 34 -3.55 2.85 12.36
CA HIS A 34 -4.74 3.64 12.05
C HIS A 34 -4.79 4.04 10.56
N TRP A 35 -3.64 4.38 9.98
CA TRP A 35 -3.47 4.66 8.55
C TRP A 35 -2.69 3.55 7.87
N GLN A 36 -3.25 2.99 6.81
CA GLN A 36 -2.61 1.92 6.04
C GLN A 36 -2.57 2.27 4.55
N ILE A 37 -1.41 2.16 3.96
CA ILE A 37 -1.24 2.23 2.50
C ILE A 37 -0.88 0.83 2.05
N ILE A 38 -1.82 0.16 1.41
CA ILE A 38 -1.65 -1.22 0.97
C ILE A 38 -1.30 -1.32 -0.51
N CYS A 39 -0.61 -2.38 -0.86
CA CYS A 39 -0.33 -2.75 -2.25
C CYS A 39 -1.21 -3.92 -2.70
N ASN A 40 -1.06 -4.33 -3.96
CA ASN A 40 -1.73 -5.52 -4.51
C ASN A 40 -1.06 -6.82 -4.01
N SER A 41 -1.04 -7.00 -2.72
CA SER A 41 -0.47 -8.17 -2.05
C SER A 41 -1.50 -8.71 -1.07
N SER A 42 -1.74 -10.01 -1.11
CA SER A 42 -2.62 -10.67 -0.14
C SER A 42 -2.20 -10.41 1.31
N PHE A 43 -0.91 -10.29 1.56
CA PHE A 43 -0.38 -9.98 2.89
C PHE A 43 -0.82 -8.59 3.38
N SER A 44 -0.68 -7.56 2.57
CA SER A 44 -1.08 -6.21 2.94
C SER A 44 -2.61 -6.04 2.98
N ILE A 45 -3.35 -6.74 2.11
CA ILE A 45 -4.81 -6.79 2.15
C ILE A 45 -5.27 -7.44 3.46
N MET A 46 -4.71 -8.58 3.83
CA MET A 46 -5.04 -9.26 5.08
C MET A 46 -4.74 -8.41 6.32
N SER A 47 -3.65 -7.65 6.32
CA SER A 47 -3.36 -6.74 7.43
C SER A 47 -4.45 -5.69 7.63
N ALA A 48 -5.02 -5.17 6.54
CA ALA A 48 -6.10 -4.21 6.60
C ALA A 48 -7.45 -4.84 7.01
N VAL A 49 -7.71 -6.07 6.58
CA VAL A 49 -8.92 -6.83 6.99
C VAL A 49 -8.87 -7.17 8.47
N LEU A 50 -7.71 -7.61 8.98
CA LEU A 50 -7.52 -7.97 10.39
C LEU A 50 -7.47 -6.76 11.33
N ASN A 51 -7.35 -5.58 10.81
CA ASN A 51 -7.33 -4.36 11.61
C ASN A 51 -8.74 -4.07 12.19
N ALA A 52 -8.87 -4.18 13.50
CA ALA A 52 -10.13 -4.01 14.22
C ALA A 52 -10.49 -2.54 14.52
N ASP A 53 -9.63 -1.57 14.17
CA ASP A 53 -9.93 -0.15 14.36
C ASP A 53 -11.10 0.27 13.45
N PRO A 54 -12.25 0.70 14.00
CA PRO A 54 -13.41 1.09 13.21
C PRO A 54 -13.17 2.37 12.40
N ASP A 55 -12.26 3.22 12.86
CA ASP A 55 -11.95 4.52 12.25
C ASP A 55 -10.69 4.44 11.35
N LYS A 56 -10.18 3.25 11.11
CA LYS A 56 -9.01 3.06 10.25
C LYS A 56 -9.21 3.64 8.85
N VAL A 57 -8.15 4.22 8.32
CA VAL A 57 -8.11 4.71 6.94
C VAL A 57 -7.21 3.82 6.10
N VAL A 58 -7.77 3.18 5.10
CA VAL A 58 -7.03 2.29 4.19
C VAL A 58 -6.98 2.90 2.80
N LEU A 59 -5.77 3.13 2.30
CA LEU A 59 -5.50 3.58 0.95
C LEU A 59 -5.05 2.39 0.11
N ARG A 60 -5.72 2.14 -0.99
CA ARG A 60 -5.46 1.01 -1.89
C ARG A 60 -5.23 1.47 -3.33
N PRO A 61 -4.50 0.71 -4.15
CA PRO A 61 -4.41 1.00 -5.58
C PRO A 61 -5.76 0.75 -6.27
N SER A 62 -6.03 1.56 -7.30
CA SER A 62 -7.26 1.44 -8.10
C SER A 62 -7.25 0.26 -9.07
N VAL A 63 -6.07 -0.31 -9.33
CA VAL A 63 -5.85 -1.38 -10.32
C VAL A 63 -5.40 -2.65 -9.62
N TYR A 64 -5.97 -3.77 -10.02
CA TYR A 64 -5.51 -5.09 -9.62
C TYR A 64 -4.44 -5.61 -10.61
N PRO A 65 -3.53 -6.50 -10.21
CA PRO A 65 -2.58 -7.09 -11.14
C PRO A 65 -3.28 -7.75 -12.31
N VAL A 66 -2.76 -7.52 -13.51
CA VAL A 66 -3.29 -8.13 -14.74
C VAL A 66 -3.14 -9.65 -14.66
N GLY A 67 -4.21 -10.38 -14.97
CA GLY A 67 -4.20 -11.84 -15.07
C GLY A 67 -4.82 -12.59 -13.90
N LEU A 68 -5.33 -11.88 -12.91
CA LEU A 68 -6.20 -12.47 -11.89
C LEU A 68 -7.65 -12.07 -12.22
N GLU A 69 -8.49 -13.06 -12.50
CA GLU A 69 -9.91 -12.90 -12.79
C GLU A 69 -10.76 -12.57 -11.53
N PHE A 70 -10.13 -11.94 -10.54
CA PHE A 70 -10.85 -11.47 -9.36
C PHE A 70 -11.55 -10.15 -9.67
N GLN A 71 -12.82 -10.08 -9.36
CA GLN A 71 -13.53 -8.82 -9.40
C GLN A 71 -13.03 -7.92 -8.26
N LYS A 72 -12.91 -6.63 -8.51
CA LYS A 72 -12.42 -5.66 -7.52
C LYS A 72 -13.20 -5.70 -6.22
N GLU A 73 -14.49 -5.96 -6.33
CA GLU A 73 -15.45 -6.05 -5.25
C GLU A 73 -15.17 -7.19 -4.29
N ASP A 74 -14.53 -8.27 -4.78
CA ASP A 74 -14.24 -9.46 -3.97
C ASP A 74 -13.02 -9.30 -3.06
N CYS A 75 -12.18 -8.31 -3.35
CA CYS A 75 -10.87 -8.18 -2.70
C CYS A 75 -10.74 -6.97 -1.78
N PHE A 76 -11.58 -5.95 -1.95
CA PHE A 76 -11.46 -4.69 -1.24
C PHE A 76 -12.77 -4.31 -0.57
N CYS A 77 -12.69 -3.79 0.63
CA CYS A 77 -13.86 -3.24 1.31
C CYS A 77 -14.28 -1.91 0.68
N ASP A 78 -15.59 -1.64 0.63
CA ASP A 78 -16.16 -0.46 -0.02
C ASP A 78 -15.69 0.86 0.59
N ASN A 79 -15.39 0.88 1.88
CA ASN A 79 -14.91 2.05 2.61
C ASN A 79 -13.42 2.33 2.43
N TRP A 80 -12.68 1.50 1.68
CA TRP A 80 -11.28 1.75 1.40
C TRP A 80 -11.10 2.77 0.28
N ILE A 81 -10.22 3.74 0.49
CA ILE A 81 -9.98 4.83 -0.45
C ILE A 81 -9.14 4.33 -1.62
N SER A 82 -9.69 4.42 -2.82
CA SER A 82 -8.99 4.06 -4.05
C SER A 82 -8.07 5.18 -4.51
N ILE A 83 -6.79 4.86 -4.70
CA ILE A 83 -5.81 5.77 -5.27
C ILE A 83 -5.57 5.39 -6.73
N PRO A 84 -5.75 6.32 -7.69
CA PRO A 84 -5.48 6.05 -9.09
C PRO A 84 -4.05 5.59 -9.30
N ALA A 85 -3.92 4.37 -9.84
CA ALA A 85 -2.66 3.77 -10.20
C ALA A 85 -2.55 3.69 -11.72
N ARG A 86 -1.39 4.03 -12.25
CA ARG A 86 -1.09 3.90 -13.67
C ARG A 86 -0.52 2.52 -13.94
N GLN A 87 -1.15 1.78 -14.82
CA GLN A 87 -0.55 0.58 -15.39
C GLN A 87 0.39 1.03 -16.52
N ASP A 88 1.69 0.95 -16.30
CA ASP A 88 2.64 1.05 -17.40
C ASP A 88 2.62 -0.26 -18.18
N THR A 89 2.08 -0.22 -19.39
CA THR A 89 1.91 -1.39 -20.28
C THR A 89 3.23 -1.96 -20.82
N HIS A 90 4.38 -1.37 -20.49
CA HIS A 90 5.65 -1.69 -21.15
C HIS A 90 6.63 -2.55 -20.38
N SER A 91 6.30 -3.12 -19.24
CA SER A 91 7.26 -3.99 -18.56
C SER A 91 6.64 -5.24 -17.97
N ARG A 92 6.80 -6.36 -18.68
CA ARG A 92 6.62 -7.71 -18.16
C ARG A 92 7.66 -8.12 -17.10
N ARG A 93 8.56 -7.23 -16.66
CA ARG A 93 9.75 -7.59 -15.84
C ARG A 93 9.97 -6.79 -14.57
N SER A 94 9.14 -5.84 -14.23
CA SER A 94 9.28 -5.18 -12.94
C SER A 94 7.91 -4.98 -12.30
N CYS A 95 7.76 -5.42 -11.07
CA CYS A 95 6.79 -4.86 -10.15
C CYS A 95 7.08 -3.36 -10.09
N HIS A 96 6.51 -2.58 -11.01
CA HIS A 96 6.63 -1.16 -10.97
C HIS A 96 5.92 -0.66 -9.73
N MET A 97 6.71 -0.30 -8.77
CA MET A 97 6.25 0.53 -7.67
C MET A 97 5.67 1.79 -8.28
N MET A 98 4.34 1.89 -8.21
CA MET A 98 3.57 3.00 -8.72
C MET A 98 4.17 4.31 -8.26
N ARG A 99 4.31 5.28 -9.18
CA ARG A 99 4.70 6.65 -8.83
C ARG A 99 3.60 7.30 -7.98
N PHE A 100 3.57 6.95 -6.71
CA PHE A 100 2.68 7.57 -5.71
C PHE A 100 3.14 8.98 -5.28
N LYS A 101 4.30 9.43 -5.74
CA LYS A 101 5.03 10.61 -5.23
C LYS A 101 4.24 11.91 -5.08
N GLY A 102 3.21 12.14 -5.88
CA GLY A 102 2.56 13.46 -5.87
C GLY A 102 1.24 13.55 -5.11
N ARG A 103 0.51 12.44 -4.98
CA ARG A 103 -0.86 12.45 -4.47
C ARG A 103 -0.99 12.03 -3.00
N ILE A 104 -0.16 11.11 -2.53
CA ILE A 104 -0.12 10.73 -1.11
C ILE A 104 0.34 11.92 -0.26
N LEU A 105 1.36 12.68 -0.72
CA LEU A 105 1.81 13.89 -0.05
C LEU A 105 0.74 14.97 0.06
N LYS A 106 -0.15 15.07 -0.94
CA LYS A 106 -1.30 16.00 -0.88
C LYS A 106 -2.37 15.54 0.10
N LEU A 107 -2.59 14.25 0.24
CA LEU A 107 -3.53 13.68 1.21
C LEU A 107 -3.01 13.84 2.64
N ILE A 108 -1.75 13.51 2.89
CA ILE A 108 -1.11 13.67 4.22
C ILE A 108 -1.08 15.15 4.64
N ARG A 109 -0.84 16.08 3.71
CA ARG A 109 -0.86 17.53 4.00
C ARG A 109 -2.26 18.08 4.29
N LYS A 110 -3.34 17.43 3.83
CA LYS A 110 -4.71 17.85 4.12
C LYS A 110 -5.21 17.39 5.49
N VAL A 111 -4.52 16.46 6.13
CA VAL A 111 -4.90 15.86 7.43
C VAL A 111 -4.12 16.49 8.60
N LYS A 112 -3.14 17.32 8.31
CA LYS A 112 -2.50 18.21 9.31
C LYS A 112 -3.18 19.56 9.31
#